data_83c1b121145f3f4d2c521c64eb044ddd
#
_entry.id   83c1b121145f3f4d2c521c64eb044ddd
#
_cell.length_a   1.000
_cell.length_b   1.000
_cell.length_c   1.000
_cell.angle_alpha   90.00
_cell.angle_beta   90.00
_cell.angle_gamma   90.00
#
_symmetry.space_group_name_H-M   'P 1'
#
loop_
_entity.id
_entity.type
_entity.pdbx_description
1 polymer ?
#
loop_
_entity_poly.entity_id
_entity_poly.type
_entity_poly.pdbx_seq_one_letter_code
_entity_poly.pdbx_strand_id
1 'polypeptide(L)'
;RKIIEIKSVNSEILGEKENLGYIRLKSFNENSDKQFLKVVQKFEKNLKLKGYIIDLRNNPGGLLTQAINITDFFLEEGEIVSTKGRKLLETRKFFARKGDEIKGKPIVVLINNGSASASEIFAGALKDHKRAIILGESSYGKGSVQSVIPLRNGGGMRLTISKYYLPSGKSISEV
;
A
#
# COMPACT_ATOMS: atom_id res chain seq x y z
N ARG A 1 13.34 12.75 -27.22
CA ARG A 1 12.32 11.89 -26.56
C ARG A 1 12.11 12.46 -25.16
N LYS A 2 10.86 12.81 -24.80
CA LYS A 2 10.51 13.21 -23.41
C LYS A 2 10.28 11.94 -22.59
N ILE A 3 10.81 11.91 -21.37
CA ILE A 3 10.49 10.87 -20.39
C ILE A 3 9.03 11.08 -19.99
N ILE A 4 8.18 10.07 -20.16
CA ILE A 4 6.80 10.10 -19.70
C ILE A 4 6.79 9.69 -18.22
N GLU A 5 6.55 10.63 -17.36
CA GLU A 5 6.41 10.36 -15.92
C GLU A 5 4.96 9.92 -15.62
N ILE A 6 4.78 8.68 -15.18
CA ILE A 6 3.48 8.16 -14.79
C ILE A 6 3.12 8.71 -13.41
N LYS A 7 2.12 9.60 -13.36
CA LYS A 7 1.62 10.17 -12.11
C LYS A 7 0.71 9.16 -11.41
N SER A 8 1.25 8.47 -10.40
CA SER A 8 0.53 7.47 -9.60
C SER A 8 -0.33 8.08 -8.48
N VAL A 9 -0.03 9.30 -8.05
CA VAL A 9 -0.66 9.97 -6.90
C VAL A 9 -1.38 11.24 -7.34
N ASN A 10 -2.67 11.34 -7.01
CA ASN A 10 -3.43 12.58 -7.06
C ASN A 10 -3.77 13.01 -5.63
N SER A 11 -3.89 14.31 -5.39
CA SER A 11 -4.16 14.80 -4.03
C SER A 11 -4.87 16.15 -4.06
N GLU A 12 -5.74 16.33 -3.07
CA GLU A 12 -6.46 17.58 -2.82
C GLU A 12 -6.76 17.72 -1.32
N ILE A 13 -7.09 18.94 -0.88
CA ILE A 13 -7.55 19.20 0.49
C ILE A 13 -9.06 19.34 0.42
N LEU A 14 -9.77 18.60 1.28
CA LEU A 14 -11.22 18.53 1.32
C LEU A 14 -11.78 19.11 2.63
N GLY A 15 -13.11 19.30 2.64
CA GLY A 15 -13.90 19.76 3.77
C GLY A 15 -14.09 21.27 3.75
N GLU A 16 -15.22 21.75 4.34
CA GLU A 16 -15.58 23.17 4.41
C GLU A 16 -14.49 24.04 5.08
N LYS A 17 -13.69 23.44 5.97
CA LYS A 17 -12.58 24.09 6.67
C LYS A 17 -11.23 23.71 6.07
N GLU A 18 -11.19 23.06 4.90
CA GLU A 18 -9.96 22.57 4.24
C GLU A 18 -9.05 21.79 5.19
N ASN A 19 -9.63 20.85 5.94
CA ASN A 19 -8.95 20.17 7.05
C ASN A 19 -8.74 18.66 6.87
N LEU A 20 -9.08 18.11 5.70
CA LEU A 20 -8.87 16.70 5.36
C LEU A 20 -7.96 16.56 4.14
N GLY A 21 -6.88 15.82 4.28
CA GLY A 21 -5.99 15.47 3.18
C GLY A 21 -6.53 14.27 2.40
N TYR A 22 -6.97 14.48 1.16
CA TYR A 22 -7.36 13.38 0.27
C TYR A 22 -6.18 13.03 -0.64
N ILE A 23 -5.83 11.74 -0.67
CA ILE A 23 -4.76 11.21 -1.49
C ILE A 23 -5.29 9.98 -2.24
N ARG A 24 -5.38 10.06 -3.55
CA ARG A 24 -5.69 8.93 -4.41
C ARG A 24 -4.41 8.32 -4.96
N LEU A 25 -4.15 7.06 -4.61
CA LEU A 25 -3.07 6.25 -5.16
C LEU A 25 -3.67 5.29 -6.20
N LYS A 26 -3.28 5.47 -7.48
CA LYS A 26 -3.83 4.69 -8.62
C LYS A 26 -3.15 3.34 -8.80
N SER A 27 -1.87 3.24 -8.45
CA SER A 27 -1.06 2.02 -8.57
C SER A 27 0.24 2.17 -7.76
N PHE A 28 0.85 1.04 -7.41
CA PHE A 28 2.13 0.99 -6.70
C PHE A 28 3.28 0.78 -7.69
N ASN A 29 3.59 1.83 -8.48
CA ASN A 29 4.67 1.84 -9.46
C ASN A 29 5.99 2.31 -8.84
N GLU A 30 7.10 2.20 -9.59
CA GLU A 30 8.35 2.82 -9.23
C GLU A 30 8.16 4.30 -8.90
N ASN A 31 8.74 4.78 -7.81
CA ASN A 31 8.62 6.14 -7.28
C ASN A 31 7.23 6.55 -6.74
N SER A 32 6.26 5.62 -6.61
CA SER A 32 4.97 5.95 -5.96
C SER A 32 5.16 6.37 -4.50
N ASP A 33 6.08 5.75 -3.78
CA ASP A 33 6.48 6.12 -2.41
C ASP A 33 6.99 7.56 -2.33
N LYS A 34 7.89 7.95 -3.23
CA LYS A 34 8.43 9.32 -3.28
C LYS A 34 7.36 10.36 -3.61
N GLN A 35 6.47 10.03 -4.58
CA GLN A 35 5.35 10.91 -4.93
C GLN A 35 4.39 11.05 -3.75
N PHE A 36 4.07 9.94 -3.09
CA PHE A 36 3.17 9.91 -1.94
C PHE A 36 3.74 10.70 -0.75
N LEU A 37 4.98 10.43 -0.37
CA LEU A 37 5.67 11.13 0.71
C LEU A 37 5.74 12.64 0.48
N LYS A 38 6.04 13.07 -0.76
CA LYS A 38 6.05 14.50 -1.12
C LYS A 38 4.68 15.16 -0.89
N VAL A 39 3.58 14.44 -1.17
CA VAL A 39 2.22 14.93 -0.92
C VAL A 39 1.96 15.03 0.58
N VAL A 40 2.28 13.99 1.35
CA VAL A 40 2.13 13.99 2.82
C VAL A 40 2.90 15.15 3.43
N GLN A 41 4.17 15.32 3.09
CA GLN A 41 5.01 16.41 3.58
C GLN A 41 4.46 17.80 3.21
N LYS A 42 3.87 17.94 2.01
CA LYS A 42 3.18 19.17 1.62
C LYS A 42 1.96 19.42 2.51
N PHE A 43 1.19 18.38 2.78
CA PHE A 43 -0.02 18.47 3.59
C PHE A 43 0.30 18.76 5.07
N GLU A 44 1.35 18.16 5.62
CA GLU A 44 1.77 18.40 7.01
C GLU A 44 2.23 19.84 7.28
N LYS A 45 2.53 20.63 6.24
CA LYS A 45 2.75 22.08 6.38
C LYS A 45 1.46 22.85 6.66
N ASN A 46 0.29 22.24 6.39
CA ASN A 46 -1.01 22.82 6.73
C ASN A 46 -1.40 22.44 8.17
N LEU A 47 -1.19 23.35 9.11
CA LEU A 47 -1.49 23.15 10.54
C LEU A 47 -2.98 22.90 10.84
N LYS A 48 -3.89 23.18 9.89
CA LYS A 48 -5.34 22.93 10.04
C LYS A 48 -5.73 21.49 9.73
N LEU A 49 -4.84 20.70 9.10
CA LEU A 49 -5.14 19.35 8.67
C LEU A 49 -5.36 18.42 9.87
N LYS A 50 -6.50 17.76 9.93
CA LYS A 50 -6.94 16.93 11.06
C LYS A 50 -6.96 15.42 10.77
N GLY A 51 -6.88 15.02 9.50
CA GLY A 51 -6.93 13.62 9.11
C GLY A 51 -6.73 13.40 7.63
N TYR A 52 -6.71 12.12 7.24
CA TYR A 52 -6.42 11.70 5.87
C TYR A 52 -7.47 10.73 5.34
N ILE A 53 -7.78 10.89 4.06
CA ILE A 53 -8.53 9.91 3.26
C ILE A 53 -7.59 9.40 2.18
N ILE A 54 -7.29 8.09 2.21
CA ILE A 54 -6.44 7.43 1.22
C ILE A 54 -7.33 6.57 0.33
N ASP A 55 -7.44 6.94 -0.94
CA ASP A 55 -8.32 6.26 -1.89
C ASP A 55 -7.53 5.26 -2.74
N LEU A 56 -7.83 3.97 -2.53
CA LEU A 56 -7.28 2.82 -3.28
C LEU A 56 -8.33 2.15 -4.16
N ARG A 57 -9.50 2.75 -4.35
CA ARG A 57 -10.53 2.18 -5.22
C ARG A 57 -10.02 2.06 -6.66
N ASN A 58 -10.23 0.88 -7.26
CA ASN A 58 -9.72 0.51 -8.60
C ASN A 58 -8.18 0.55 -8.70
N ASN A 59 -7.48 0.39 -7.60
CA ASN A 59 -6.02 0.24 -7.59
C ASN A 59 -5.65 -1.25 -7.60
N PRO A 60 -5.18 -1.82 -8.74
CA PRO A 60 -4.87 -3.25 -8.86
C PRO A 60 -3.61 -3.68 -8.10
N GLY A 61 -2.97 -2.75 -7.38
CA GLY A 61 -1.72 -2.98 -6.68
C GLY A 61 -0.50 -2.55 -7.47
N GLY A 62 0.54 -3.38 -7.43
CA GLY A 62 1.83 -3.13 -8.06
C GLY A 62 2.99 -3.74 -7.29
N LEU A 63 4.08 -2.99 -7.14
CA LEU A 63 5.31 -3.48 -6.51
C LEU A 63 5.15 -3.64 -4.99
N LEU A 64 5.55 -4.81 -4.47
CA LEU A 64 5.57 -5.10 -3.03
C LEU A 64 6.40 -4.07 -2.25
N THR A 65 7.56 -3.71 -2.77
CA THR A 65 8.44 -2.71 -2.13
C THR A 65 7.76 -1.37 -1.94
N GLN A 66 6.93 -0.96 -2.90
CA GLN A 66 6.18 0.29 -2.82
C GLN A 66 5.04 0.20 -1.78
N ALA A 67 4.35 -0.95 -1.69
CA ALA A 67 3.37 -1.17 -0.64
C ALA A 67 4.01 -1.08 0.75
N ILE A 68 5.15 -1.74 0.94
CA ILE A 68 5.90 -1.70 2.20
C ILE A 68 6.30 -0.27 2.55
N ASN A 69 6.95 0.45 1.62
CA ASN A 69 7.45 1.80 1.86
C ASN A 69 6.31 2.79 2.19
N ILE A 70 5.18 2.71 1.46
CA ILE A 70 4.05 3.62 1.70
C ILE A 70 3.32 3.27 3.01
N THR A 71 3.21 1.99 3.36
CA THR A 71 2.63 1.57 4.65
C THR A 71 3.50 2.02 5.83
N ASP A 72 4.81 1.92 5.68
CA ASP A 72 5.81 2.34 6.67
C ASP A 72 5.65 3.80 7.10
N PHE A 73 5.19 4.69 6.21
CA PHE A 73 4.94 6.11 6.55
C PHE A 73 3.89 6.34 7.64
N PHE A 74 3.11 5.34 7.98
CA PHE A 74 1.99 5.45 8.91
C PHE A 74 2.12 4.58 10.16
N LEU A 75 3.20 3.82 10.28
CA LEU A 75 3.41 2.89 11.40
C LEU A 75 4.71 3.25 12.14
N GLU A 76 4.66 3.20 13.47
CA GLU A 76 5.85 3.38 14.32
C GLU A 76 6.68 2.10 14.42
N GLU A 77 6.03 0.92 14.33
CA GLU A 77 6.65 -0.39 14.47
C GLU A 77 5.71 -1.51 14.01
N GLY A 78 6.20 -2.73 14.01
CA GLY A 78 5.43 -3.94 13.76
C GLY A 78 5.58 -4.48 12.34
N GLU A 79 5.05 -5.70 12.13
CA GLU A 79 5.07 -6.37 10.83
C GLU A 79 4.10 -5.67 9.87
N ILE A 80 4.52 -5.41 8.64
CA ILE A 80 3.67 -4.88 7.57
C ILE A 80 3.06 -6.04 6.78
N VAL A 81 3.89 -6.99 6.37
CA VAL A 81 3.50 -8.14 5.56
C VAL A 81 4.55 -9.23 5.68
N SER A 82 4.14 -10.48 5.56
CA SER A 82 5.06 -11.59 5.33
C SER A 82 4.73 -12.33 4.04
N THR A 83 5.75 -12.97 3.48
CA THR A 83 5.62 -13.89 2.35
C THR A 83 6.04 -15.27 2.79
N LYS A 84 5.23 -16.29 2.48
CA LYS A 84 5.55 -17.68 2.79
C LYS A 84 5.56 -18.48 1.49
N GLY A 85 6.71 -19.04 1.16
CA GLY A 85 6.89 -19.97 0.06
C GLY A 85 6.52 -21.40 0.42
N ARG A 86 6.85 -22.35 -0.46
CA ARG A 86 6.58 -23.78 -0.25
C ARG A 86 7.41 -24.37 0.90
N LYS A 87 8.62 -23.86 1.12
CA LYS A 87 9.50 -24.29 2.21
C LYS A 87 9.51 -23.25 3.33
N LEU A 88 9.59 -23.70 4.58
CA LEU A 88 9.65 -22.81 5.77
C LEU A 88 10.78 -21.77 5.68
N LEU A 89 11.92 -22.12 5.10
CA LEU A 89 13.06 -21.23 4.88
C LEU A 89 12.79 -20.11 3.87
N GLU A 90 11.68 -20.16 3.13
CA GLU A 90 11.28 -19.14 2.15
C GLU A 90 10.35 -18.09 2.75
N THR A 91 10.21 -18.06 4.07
CA THR A 91 9.43 -17.03 4.77
C THR A 91 10.26 -15.75 4.90
N ARG A 92 9.70 -14.64 4.41
CA ARG A 92 10.27 -13.30 4.60
C ARG A 92 9.25 -12.42 5.30
N LYS A 93 9.71 -11.65 6.28
CA LYS A 93 8.90 -10.69 7.03
C LYS A 93 9.43 -9.28 6.80
N PHE A 94 8.50 -8.35 6.64
CA PHE A 94 8.81 -6.94 6.44
C PHE A 94 8.17 -6.13 7.56
N PHE A 95 8.97 -5.30 8.21
CA PHE A 95 8.59 -4.54 9.39
C PHE A 95 8.63 -3.04 9.10
N ALA A 96 7.79 -2.30 9.82
CA ALA A 96 7.84 -0.86 9.84
C ALA A 96 9.08 -0.39 10.59
N ARG A 97 9.62 0.75 10.13
CA ARG A 97 10.67 1.50 10.79
C ARG A 97 10.02 2.62 11.61
N LYS A 98 10.68 3.03 12.66
CA LYS A 98 10.17 4.09 13.53
C LYS A 98 9.95 5.40 12.76
N GLY A 99 8.76 5.96 12.87
CA GLY A 99 8.39 7.27 12.34
C GLY A 99 7.05 7.29 11.62
N ASP A 100 6.01 7.84 12.25
CA ASP A 100 4.72 8.14 11.61
C ASP A 100 4.75 9.55 11.00
N GLU A 101 4.77 9.66 9.69
CA GLU A 101 4.89 10.92 8.93
C GLU A 101 3.71 11.88 9.18
N ILE A 102 2.57 11.37 9.67
CA ILE A 102 1.38 12.19 9.96
C ILE A 102 1.09 12.31 11.47
N LYS A 103 2.00 11.84 12.32
CA LYS A 103 1.97 12.05 13.77
C LYS A 103 0.66 11.61 14.42
N GLY A 104 0.20 10.40 14.11
CA GLY A 104 -1.00 9.80 14.69
C GLY A 104 -2.33 10.36 14.18
N LYS A 105 -2.36 11.27 13.22
CA LYS A 105 -3.64 11.78 12.66
C LYS A 105 -4.50 10.62 12.12
N PRO A 106 -5.83 10.68 12.27
CA PRO A 106 -6.73 9.63 11.82
C PRO A 106 -6.68 9.42 10.32
N ILE A 107 -6.84 8.17 9.89
CA ILE A 107 -6.83 7.73 8.50
C ILE A 107 -8.09 6.94 8.18
N VAL A 108 -8.71 7.25 7.05
CA VAL A 108 -9.70 6.39 6.39
C VAL A 108 -9.12 5.91 5.08
N VAL A 109 -9.16 4.61 4.83
CA VAL A 109 -8.74 4.00 3.56
C VAL A 109 -9.97 3.54 2.80
N LEU A 110 -10.14 4.04 1.57
CA LEU A 110 -11.24 3.63 0.68
C LEU A 110 -10.78 2.49 -0.22
N ILE A 111 -11.55 1.40 -0.24
CA ILE A 111 -11.32 0.23 -1.09
C ILE A 111 -12.59 -0.18 -1.84
N ASN A 112 -12.43 -0.97 -2.89
CA ASN A 112 -13.51 -1.66 -3.59
C ASN A 112 -12.99 -2.96 -4.22
N ASN A 113 -13.84 -3.66 -4.97
CA ASN A 113 -13.50 -4.90 -5.66
C ASN A 113 -12.35 -4.78 -6.69
N GLY A 114 -12.02 -3.58 -7.13
CA GLY A 114 -10.86 -3.29 -7.97
C GLY A 114 -9.55 -3.06 -7.18
N SER A 115 -9.60 -3.05 -5.84
CA SER A 115 -8.42 -2.94 -4.97
C SER A 115 -7.79 -4.32 -4.80
N ALA A 116 -6.52 -4.50 -5.18
CA ALA A 116 -5.89 -5.82 -5.20
C ALA A 116 -4.41 -5.78 -4.77
N SER A 117 -3.88 -6.93 -4.29
CA SER A 117 -2.44 -7.18 -4.08
C SER A 117 -1.79 -6.13 -3.14
N ALA A 118 -0.93 -5.23 -3.65
CA ALA A 118 -0.26 -4.18 -2.87
C ALA A 118 -1.26 -3.26 -2.14
N SER A 119 -2.45 -3.00 -2.73
CA SER A 119 -3.52 -2.24 -2.07
C SER A 119 -4.08 -2.98 -0.86
N GLU A 120 -4.18 -4.30 -0.95
CA GLU A 120 -4.67 -5.15 0.13
C GLU A 120 -3.63 -5.29 1.25
N ILE A 121 -2.35 -5.31 0.91
CA ILE A 121 -1.25 -5.27 1.88
C ILE A 121 -1.32 -3.97 2.68
N PHE A 122 -1.43 -2.83 2.00
CA PHE A 122 -1.52 -1.51 2.63
C PHE A 122 -2.74 -1.42 3.56
N ALA A 123 -3.93 -1.70 3.03
CA ALA A 123 -5.17 -1.61 3.79
C ALA A 123 -5.21 -2.60 4.95
N GLY A 124 -4.80 -3.85 4.72
CA GLY A 124 -4.81 -4.92 5.71
C GLY A 124 -3.82 -4.67 6.85
N ALA A 125 -2.60 -4.22 6.54
CA ALA A 125 -1.62 -3.88 7.57
C ALA A 125 -2.12 -2.74 8.46
N LEU A 126 -2.61 -1.64 7.90
CA LEU A 126 -3.14 -0.52 8.69
C LEU A 126 -4.39 -0.91 9.50
N LYS A 127 -5.23 -1.82 8.97
CA LYS A 127 -6.37 -2.39 9.71
C LYS A 127 -5.91 -3.20 10.91
N ASP A 128 -4.98 -4.14 10.71
CA ASP A 128 -4.50 -5.05 11.75
C ASP A 128 -3.79 -4.29 12.88
N HIS A 129 -3.05 -3.23 12.53
CA HIS A 129 -2.45 -2.30 13.50
C HIS A 129 -3.45 -1.31 14.12
N LYS A 130 -4.75 -1.38 13.77
CA LYS A 130 -5.78 -0.42 14.20
C LYS A 130 -5.40 1.04 13.88
N ARG A 131 -4.58 1.25 12.86
CA ARG A 131 -4.07 2.57 12.46
C ARG A 131 -5.03 3.32 11.55
N ALA A 132 -5.87 2.59 10.80
CA ALA A 132 -6.84 3.17 9.88
C ALA A 132 -8.19 2.47 9.95
N ILE A 133 -9.24 3.20 9.60
CA ILE A 133 -10.57 2.66 9.31
C ILE A 133 -10.60 2.32 7.82
N ILE A 134 -10.98 1.08 7.49
CA ILE A 134 -11.17 0.64 6.11
C ILE A 134 -12.65 0.76 5.76
N LEU A 135 -12.95 1.47 4.68
CA LEU A 135 -14.32 1.79 4.25
C LEU A 135 -14.51 1.44 2.77
N GLY A 136 -15.62 0.84 2.45
CA GLY A 136 -16.03 0.51 1.08
C GLY A 136 -16.50 -0.92 0.92
N GLU A 137 -16.18 -1.52 -0.23
CA GLU A 137 -16.55 -2.87 -0.60
C GLU A 137 -15.40 -3.84 -0.34
N SER A 138 -15.68 -5.15 -0.37
CA SER A 138 -14.65 -6.19 -0.31
C SER A 138 -13.66 -6.02 -1.44
N SER A 139 -12.37 -6.21 -1.13
CA SER A 139 -11.28 -6.17 -2.11
C SER A 139 -11.23 -7.46 -2.95
N TYR A 140 -10.31 -7.52 -3.90
CA TYR A 140 -10.21 -8.62 -4.87
C TYR A 140 -9.77 -9.95 -4.26
N GLY A 141 -8.91 -9.95 -3.23
CA GLY A 141 -8.39 -11.18 -2.59
C GLY A 141 -7.15 -11.76 -3.30
N LYS A 142 -6.28 -10.93 -3.89
CA LYS A 142 -5.06 -11.41 -4.58
C LYS A 142 -3.89 -11.60 -3.61
N GLY A 143 -3.85 -12.74 -2.94
CA GLY A 143 -2.81 -13.10 -1.97
C GLY A 143 -1.56 -13.80 -2.55
N SER A 144 -1.40 -13.91 -3.88
CA SER A 144 -0.29 -14.62 -4.51
C SER A 144 0.88 -13.72 -4.90
N VAL A 145 2.11 -14.16 -4.59
CA VAL A 145 3.36 -13.54 -5.04
C VAL A 145 3.79 -14.20 -6.35
N GLN A 146 3.93 -13.41 -7.40
CA GLN A 146 4.38 -13.90 -8.70
C GLN A 146 5.79 -13.38 -9.00
N SER A 147 6.64 -14.26 -9.54
CA SER A 147 7.95 -13.91 -10.08
C SER A 147 7.96 -14.11 -11.59
N VAL A 148 8.66 -13.22 -12.28
CA VAL A 148 8.94 -13.39 -13.71
C VAL A 148 10.37 -13.90 -13.83
N ILE A 149 10.53 -15.11 -14.36
CA ILE A 149 11.81 -15.78 -14.55
C ILE A 149 12.18 -15.66 -16.03
N PRO A 150 13.29 -14.99 -16.37
CA PRO A 150 13.74 -14.90 -17.74
C PRO A 150 14.18 -16.29 -18.25
N LEU A 151 13.77 -16.64 -19.46
CA LEU A 151 14.13 -17.87 -20.13
C LEU A 151 15.30 -17.66 -21.11
N ARG A 152 16.08 -18.72 -21.38
CA ARG A 152 17.26 -18.65 -22.26
C ARG A 152 16.93 -18.21 -23.72
N ASN A 153 15.70 -18.41 -24.16
CA ASN A 153 15.20 -18.03 -25.50
C ASN A 153 14.70 -16.58 -25.57
N GLY A 154 14.94 -15.76 -24.55
CA GLY A 154 14.45 -14.38 -24.47
C GLY A 154 13.00 -14.23 -24.01
N GLY A 155 12.28 -15.34 -23.76
CA GLY A 155 10.96 -15.32 -23.15
C GLY A 155 10.98 -15.11 -21.64
N GLY A 156 9.81 -15.02 -21.03
CA GLY A 156 9.65 -14.94 -19.58
C GLY A 156 8.57 -15.89 -19.07
N MET A 157 8.83 -16.58 -17.96
CA MET A 157 7.86 -17.43 -17.27
C MET A 157 7.35 -16.72 -16.02
N ARG A 158 6.03 -16.55 -15.89
CA ARG A 158 5.40 -16.05 -14.67
C ARG A 158 5.01 -17.23 -13.79
N LEU A 159 5.56 -17.29 -12.59
CA LEU A 159 5.35 -18.36 -11.64
C LEU A 159 4.89 -17.80 -10.27
N THR A 160 3.86 -18.39 -9.69
CA THR A 160 3.49 -18.14 -8.29
C THR A 160 4.46 -18.87 -7.37
N ILE A 161 5.18 -18.13 -6.54
CA ILE A 161 6.25 -18.65 -5.68
C ILE A 161 5.93 -18.60 -4.19
N SER A 162 5.01 -17.74 -3.78
CA SER A 162 4.67 -17.52 -2.36
C SER A 162 3.25 -16.95 -2.22
N LYS A 163 2.76 -16.91 -0.98
CA LYS A 163 1.55 -16.17 -0.61
C LYS A 163 1.89 -15.03 0.33
N TYR A 164 1.08 -13.96 0.29
CA TYR A 164 1.12 -12.86 1.24
C TYR A 164 0.29 -13.17 2.48
N TYR A 165 0.81 -12.75 3.64
CA TYR A 165 0.13 -12.83 4.93
C TYR A 165 0.19 -11.47 5.62
N LEU A 166 -0.94 -11.04 6.16
CA LEU A 166 -1.07 -9.83 6.95
C LEU A 166 -0.47 -10.02 8.36
N PRO A 167 -0.27 -8.95 9.14
CA PRO A 167 0.23 -9.03 10.51
C PRO A 167 -0.57 -9.98 11.42
N SER A 168 -1.88 -10.06 11.24
CA SER A 168 -2.76 -11.02 11.92
C SER A 168 -2.48 -12.50 11.59
N GLY A 169 -1.62 -12.78 10.61
CA GLY A 169 -1.34 -14.12 10.11
C GLY A 169 -2.34 -14.64 9.09
N LYS A 170 -3.39 -13.88 8.76
CA LYS A 170 -4.37 -14.24 7.73
C LYS A 170 -3.77 -14.07 6.33
N SER A 171 -4.08 -15.00 5.43
CA SER A 171 -3.78 -14.82 4.01
C SER A 171 -4.72 -13.79 3.39
N ILE A 172 -4.20 -12.93 2.49
CA ILE A 172 -5.03 -11.97 1.75
C ILE A 172 -6.13 -12.68 0.93
N SER A 173 -5.91 -13.93 0.53
CA SER A 173 -6.93 -14.73 -0.20
C SER A 173 -8.05 -15.26 0.68
N GLU A 174 -7.99 -15.06 2.01
CA GLU A 174 -8.93 -15.58 3.01
C GLU A 174 -9.69 -14.47 3.75
N VAL A 175 -9.55 -13.22 3.28
CA VAL A 175 -10.15 -12.03 3.91
C VAL A 175 -11.43 -11.64 3.19
#